data_85d41ae5e3363a863a501fc0fdc79fd1
#
_entry.id   85d41ae5e3363a863a501fc0fdc79fd1
#
_cell.length_a   1.000
_cell.length_b   1.000
_cell.length_c   1.000
_cell.angle_alpha   90.00
_cell.angle_beta   90.00
_cell.angle_gamma   90.00
#
_symmetry.space_group_name_H-M   'P 1'
#
loop_
_entity.id
_entity.type
_entity.pdbx_description
1 polymer ?
#
loop_
_entity_poly.entity_id
_entity_poly.type
_entity_poly.pdbx_seq_one_letter_code
_entity_poly.pdbx_strand_id
1 'polypeptide(L)'
;MEQEDVIYERCAGIDVHKRMIVVCLRIGRKTELRTFGTLTHELREMTAWLKGSGCQMAAMESTGPYWKPLYNIFKLEELPAMVVNA
;
A
#
# COMPACT_ATOMS: atom_id res chain seq x y z
N MET A 1 -24.63 -18.05 -9.08
CA MET A 1 -23.44 -17.63 -9.71
C MET A 1 -22.55 -16.99 -8.71
N GLU A 2 -21.36 -17.34 -8.78
CA GLU A 2 -20.48 -16.75 -7.88
C GLU A 2 -19.78 -15.60 -8.47
N GLN A 3 -19.37 -14.76 -7.62
CA GLN A 3 -18.58 -13.64 -7.95
C GLN A 3 -17.18 -14.06 -8.22
N GLU A 4 -16.61 -13.51 -9.26
CA GLU A 4 -15.19 -13.70 -9.46
C GLU A 4 -14.43 -12.78 -8.54
N ASP A 5 -13.59 -13.36 -7.72
CA ASP A 5 -12.71 -12.58 -6.89
C ASP A 5 -11.49 -12.18 -7.68
N VAL A 6 -11.09 -10.92 -7.53
CA VAL A 6 -9.85 -10.47 -8.11
C VAL A 6 -8.72 -10.88 -7.19
N ILE A 7 -7.85 -11.74 -7.69
CA ILE A 7 -6.73 -12.23 -6.91
C ILE A 7 -5.46 -11.68 -7.52
N TYR A 8 -4.71 -10.93 -6.70
CA TYR A 8 -3.45 -10.36 -7.14
C TYR A 8 -2.31 -11.24 -6.65
N GLU A 9 -1.42 -11.58 -7.56
CA GLU A 9 -0.22 -12.32 -7.21
C GLU A 9 0.68 -11.50 -6.30
N ARG A 10 0.69 -10.18 -6.52
CA ARG A 10 1.52 -9.25 -5.76
C ARG A 10 0.66 -8.10 -5.29
N CYS A 11 0.49 -7.99 -4.00
CA CYS A 11 -0.35 -6.94 -3.45
C CYS A 11 0.16 -6.54 -2.07
N ALA A 12 -0.29 -5.38 -1.61
CA ALA A 12 0.13 -4.85 -0.32
C ALA A 12 -1.06 -4.44 0.50
N GLY A 13 -1.00 -4.73 1.81
CA GLY A 13 -1.90 -4.18 2.80
C GLY A 13 -1.14 -3.14 3.60
N ILE A 14 -1.71 -1.96 3.74
CA ILE A 14 -1.01 -0.82 4.34
C ILE A 14 -1.85 -0.24 5.46
N ASP A 15 -1.24 -0.15 6.63
CA ASP A 15 -1.87 0.39 7.82
C ASP A 15 -1.25 1.76 8.06
N VAL A 16 -2.03 2.82 7.85
CA VAL A 16 -1.52 4.19 7.90
C VAL A 16 -1.91 4.84 9.20
N HIS A 17 -0.90 5.22 9.98
CA HIS A 17 -1.09 5.95 11.22
C HIS A 17 -0.45 7.33 11.08
N LYS A 18 -0.62 8.16 12.09
CA LYS A 18 -0.17 9.54 12.01
C LYS A 18 1.31 9.67 11.71
N ARG A 19 2.14 8.81 12.35
CA ARG A 19 3.59 8.93 12.25
C ARG A 19 4.28 7.67 11.78
N MET A 20 3.51 6.63 11.49
CA MET A 20 4.09 5.34 11.16
C MET A 20 3.17 4.62 10.21
N ILE A 21 3.75 3.93 9.26
CA ILE A 21 3.00 3.15 8.28
C ILE A 21 3.60 1.75 8.25
N VAL A 22 2.72 0.76 8.41
CA VAL A 22 3.13 -0.64 8.36
C VAL A 22 2.63 -1.23 7.05
N VAL A 23 3.53 -1.82 6.30
CA VAL A 23 3.21 -2.39 4.99
C VAL A 23 3.46 -3.87 5.01
N CYS A 24 2.46 -4.64 4.61
CA CYS A 24 2.60 -6.07 4.39
C CYS A 24 2.55 -6.32 2.89
N LEU A 25 3.68 -6.65 2.29
CA LEU A 25 3.75 -6.98 0.88
C LEU A 25 3.66 -8.48 0.72
N ARG A 26 2.72 -8.93 -0.10
CA ARG A 26 2.57 -10.34 -0.40
C ARG A 26 2.95 -10.60 -1.86
N ILE A 27 3.82 -11.57 -2.07
CA ILE A 27 4.21 -12.03 -3.39
C ILE A 27 3.99 -13.54 -3.40
N GLY A 28 2.92 -13.97 -4.05
CA GLY A 28 2.54 -15.37 -4.02
C GLY A 28 2.23 -15.79 -2.59
N ARG A 29 2.99 -16.74 -2.07
CA ARG A 29 2.80 -17.23 -0.70
C ARG A 29 3.73 -16.57 0.30
N LYS A 30 4.60 -15.67 -0.15
CA LYS A 30 5.56 -15.02 0.71
C LYS A 30 5.06 -13.65 1.12
N THR A 31 5.35 -13.27 2.35
CA THR A 31 5.01 -11.94 2.84
C THR A 31 6.24 -11.29 3.41
N GLU A 32 6.28 -9.98 3.28
CA GLU A 32 7.35 -9.18 3.85
C GLU A 32 6.72 -7.96 4.53
N LEU A 33 7.10 -7.72 5.78
CA LEU A 33 6.62 -6.57 6.54
C LEU A 33 7.70 -5.52 6.59
N ARG A 34 7.32 -4.29 6.33
CA ARG A 34 8.20 -3.13 6.52
C ARG A 34 7.44 -2.00 7.17
N THR A 35 8.16 -1.21 7.95
CA THR A 35 7.61 -0.02 8.59
C THR A 35 8.31 1.20 8.03
N PHE A 36 7.54 2.23 7.73
CA PHE A 36 8.04 3.48 7.19
C PHE A 36 7.53 4.63 8.03
N GLY A 37 8.25 5.74 8.03
CA GLY A 37 7.73 6.98 8.55
C GLY A 37 6.84 7.66 7.53
N THR A 38 6.41 8.89 7.86
CA THR A 38 5.42 9.59 7.04
C THR A 38 5.98 10.83 6.35
N LEU A 39 7.30 11.02 6.39
CA LEU A 39 7.92 12.10 5.64
C LEU A 39 7.86 11.79 4.15
N THR A 40 7.86 12.83 3.34
CA THR A 40 7.68 12.67 1.89
C THR A 40 8.69 11.71 1.30
N HIS A 41 9.97 11.82 1.68
CA HIS A 41 10.98 10.92 1.12
C HIS A 41 10.74 9.46 1.54
N GLU A 42 10.17 9.27 2.75
CA GLU A 42 9.87 7.91 3.22
C GLU A 42 8.69 7.32 2.45
N LEU A 43 7.68 8.14 2.15
CA LEU A 43 6.54 7.69 1.35
C LEU A 43 7.00 7.33 -0.06
N ARG A 44 7.96 8.07 -0.59
CA ARG A 44 8.50 7.78 -1.93
C ARG A 44 9.35 6.53 -1.93
N GLU A 45 10.11 6.31 -0.86
CA GLU A 45 10.88 5.07 -0.73
C GLU A 45 9.95 3.85 -0.68
N MET A 46 8.86 3.96 0.07
CA MET A 46 7.86 2.91 0.12
C MET A 46 7.28 2.64 -1.26
N THR A 47 6.92 3.70 -1.97
CA THR A 47 6.32 3.58 -3.29
C THR A 47 7.29 2.93 -4.26
N ALA A 48 8.56 3.34 -4.22
CA ALA A 48 9.59 2.74 -5.09
C ALA A 48 9.79 1.26 -4.78
N TRP A 49 9.77 0.91 -3.51
CA TRP A 49 9.89 -0.49 -3.11
C TRP A 49 8.72 -1.32 -3.64
N LEU A 50 7.50 -0.82 -3.48
CA LEU A 50 6.32 -1.54 -3.94
C LEU A 50 6.32 -1.68 -5.47
N LYS A 51 6.66 -0.60 -6.19
CA LYS A 51 6.72 -0.66 -7.64
C LYS A 51 7.82 -1.61 -8.10
N GLY A 52 9.00 -1.54 -7.47
CA GLY A 52 10.09 -2.45 -7.80
C GLY A 52 9.78 -3.90 -7.53
N SER A 53 8.86 -4.15 -6.59
CA SER A 53 8.41 -5.50 -6.29
C SER A 53 7.28 -5.97 -7.19
N GLY A 54 6.82 -5.13 -8.10
CA GLY A 54 5.74 -5.48 -9.00
C GLY A 54 4.38 -5.47 -8.35
N CYS A 55 4.18 -4.67 -7.30
CA CYS A 55 2.92 -4.60 -6.58
C CYS A 55 1.80 -4.18 -7.53
N GLN A 56 0.75 -4.98 -7.57
CA GLN A 56 -0.36 -4.78 -8.50
C GLN A 56 -1.51 -3.99 -7.89
N MET A 57 -1.63 -4.04 -6.57
CA MET A 57 -2.68 -3.32 -5.85
C MET A 57 -2.23 -3.09 -4.42
N ALA A 58 -2.42 -1.87 -3.93
CA ALA A 58 -2.17 -1.53 -2.54
C ALA A 58 -3.48 -1.11 -1.89
N ALA A 59 -3.87 -1.82 -0.84
CA ALA A 59 -5.07 -1.48 -0.09
C ALA A 59 -4.64 -0.85 1.23
N MET A 60 -5.15 0.34 1.52
CA MET A 60 -4.72 1.05 2.72
C MET A 60 -5.90 1.36 3.63
N GLU A 61 -5.65 1.22 4.93
CA GLU A 61 -6.56 1.65 5.99
C GLU A 61 -5.86 2.75 6.78
N SER A 62 -6.65 3.63 7.37
CA SER A 62 -6.08 4.74 8.12
C SER A 62 -6.96 5.07 9.31
N THR A 63 -6.32 5.47 10.42
CA THR A 63 -7.06 5.89 11.62
C THR A 63 -7.64 7.29 11.50
N GLY A 64 -7.37 7.97 10.38
CA GLY A 64 -7.88 9.31 10.12
C GLY A 64 -7.50 9.68 8.70
N PRO A 65 -7.30 10.96 8.42
CA PRO A 65 -7.02 11.39 7.03
C PRO A 65 -5.57 11.19 6.62
N TYR A 66 -4.79 10.43 7.39
CA TYR A 66 -3.35 10.31 7.17
C TYR A 66 -2.99 9.53 5.92
N TRP A 67 -3.96 8.85 5.30
CA TRP A 67 -3.75 8.11 4.06
C TRP A 67 -3.57 9.03 2.84
N LYS A 68 -4.05 10.29 2.92
CA LYS A 68 -4.15 11.14 1.75
C LYS A 68 -2.81 11.45 1.08
N PRO A 69 -1.76 11.85 1.82
CA PRO A 69 -0.47 12.09 1.16
C PRO A 69 0.08 10.86 0.44
N LEU A 70 -0.05 9.70 1.06
CA LEU A 70 0.44 8.47 0.45
C LEU A 70 -0.37 8.12 -0.80
N TYR A 71 -1.68 8.25 -0.71
CA TYR A 71 -2.54 7.96 -1.85
C TYR A 71 -2.20 8.87 -3.04
N ASN A 72 -1.92 10.14 -2.77
CA ASN A 72 -1.56 11.07 -3.82
C ASN A 72 -0.25 10.67 -4.49
N ILE A 73 0.72 10.22 -3.72
CA ILE A 73 1.99 9.76 -4.27
C ILE A 73 1.78 8.50 -5.10
N PHE A 74 0.96 7.55 -4.62
CA PHE A 74 0.64 6.35 -5.40
C PHE A 74 0.03 6.72 -6.74
N LYS A 75 -0.87 7.71 -6.75
CA LYS A 75 -1.49 8.14 -8.00
C LYS A 75 -0.48 8.77 -8.95
N LEU A 76 0.38 9.62 -8.44
CA LEU A 76 1.41 10.26 -9.25
C LEU A 76 2.38 9.23 -9.84
N GLU A 77 2.68 8.19 -9.07
CA GLU A 77 3.61 7.15 -9.50
C GLU A 77 2.90 6.00 -10.21
N GLU A 78 1.60 6.12 -10.42
CA GLU A 78 0.79 5.14 -11.14
C GLU A 78 0.81 3.76 -10.49
N LEU A 79 0.80 3.74 -9.16
CA LEU A 79 0.66 2.50 -8.42
C LEU A 79 -0.83 2.34 -8.07
N PRO A 80 -1.48 1.28 -8.54
CA PRO A 80 -2.90 1.09 -8.21
C PRO A 80 -3.12 0.97 -6.72
N ALA A 81 -4.07 1.72 -6.21
CA ALA A 81 -4.31 1.76 -4.77
C ALA A 81 -5.79 1.99 -4.49
N MET A 82 -6.22 1.48 -3.33
CA MET A 82 -7.58 1.72 -2.86
C MET A 82 -7.52 2.04 -1.37
N VAL A 83 -8.50 2.82 -0.93
CA VAL A 83 -8.64 3.15 0.50
C VAL A 83 -9.82 2.35 1.01
N VAL A 84 -9.58 1.62 2.11
CA VAL A 84 -10.59 0.76 2.72
C VAL A 84 -11.04 1.42 4.00
N ASN A 85 -12.34 1.52 4.18
CA ASN A 85 -12.88 2.04 5.43
C ASN A 85 -12.74 0.99 6.52
N ALA A 86 -12.23 1.43 7.63
CA ALA A 86 -12.10 0.55 8.77
C ALA A 86 -13.44 0.32 9.44
#